data_31280f22c8cb3a3c2557d3d0c2f9a369
#
_entry.id   31280f22c8cb3a3c2557d3d0c2f9a369
#
_cell.length_a   1.000
_cell.length_b   1.000
_cell.length_c   1.000
_cell.angle_alpha   90.00
_cell.angle_beta   90.00
_cell.angle_gamma   90.00
#
_symmetry.space_group_name_H-M   'P 1'
#
loop_
_entity.id
_entity.type
_entity.pdbx_description
1 polymer ?
#
loop_
_entity_poly.entity_id
_entity_poly.type
_entity_poly.pdbx_seq_one_letter_code
_entity_poly.pdbx_strand_id
1 'polypeptide(L)'
;MLQALNLPKKVYFKPGCMPVALRELGDIYRCQRALLVTDPELYRAGIAAPVADRLRKQEIRVAEFFTIGKRVSFGDLRSALPKLSEFQPDVIVGVGGNNAMSAAKALLALYGDPDLDLAAAAADPARIPACAKAKLVLIATNFSSGSQNSPFAILKGEEGQAIVLKSIHLLPEISVTDADFTAGLTAEQVRTCGLKSLSHAVRAYLDPDCTELTAGMLTEAIAAVLKYTERAMNGSPSAREKLHNAAALAGASYGNVVDAITPDLPYFPTGEEITVSDNDVRCAELAERLGFAGCRDFFSACQSV
;
A
#
# COMPACT_ATOMS: atom_id res chain seq x y z
N MET A 1 -18.10 15.49 11.60
CA MET A 1 -18.44 14.64 10.43
C MET A 1 -18.41 13.19 10.87
N LEU A 2 -19.37 12.33 10.43
CA LEU A 2 -19.29 10.90 10.74
C LEU A 2 -18.08 10.31 9.98
N GLN A 3 -17.04 9.94 10.71
CA GLN A 3 -15.86 9.28 10.13
C GLN A 3 -16.09 7.77 10.10
N ALA A 4 -15.84 7.15 8.96
CA ALA A 4 -15.91 5.71 8.78
C ALA A 4 -14.49 5.16 8.56
N LEU A 5 -14.15 4.08 9.27
CA LEU A 5 -12.93 3.34 9.04
C LEU A 5 -13.15 2.34 7.89
N ASN A 6 -12.59 2.65 6.72
CA ASN A 6 -12.68 1.81 5.54
C ASN A 6 -11.43 0.94 5.41
N LEU A 7 -11.62 -0.36 5.41
CA LEU A 7 -10.55 -1.36 5.31
C LEU A 7 -10.82 -2.34 4.17
N PRO A 8 -9.80 -3.07 3.69
CA PRO A 8 -10.01 -4.24 2.85
C PRO A 8 -11.00 -5.21 3.50
N LYS A 9 -11.79 -5.91 2.71
CA LYS A 9 -12.77 -6.85 3.25
C LYS A 9 -12.11 -8.00 4.02
N LYS A 10 -10.92 -8.44 3.57
CA LYS A 10 -10.08 -9.42 4.28
C LYS A 10 -8.62 -9.01 4.23
N VAL A 11 -7.93 -9.16 5.35
CA VAL A 11 -6.48 -8.90 5.47
C VAL A 11 -5.78 -10.16 5.96
N TYR A 12 -4.88 -10.70 5.15
CA TYR A 12 -3.98 -11.80 5.49
C TYR A 12 -2.61 -11.23 5.87
N PHE A 13 -2.05 -11.63 7.02
CA PHE A 13 -0.88 -10.96 7.61
C PHE A 13 0.10 -11.90 8.36
N LYS A 14 0.38 -13.07 7.81
CA LYS A 14 1.37 -14.01 8.36
C LYS A 14 2.34 -14.47 7.27
N PRO A 15 3.59 -14.81 7.60
CA PRO A 15 4.49 -15.50 6.67
C PRO A 15 3.81 -16.75 6.10
N GLY A 16 3.90 -16.95 4.80
CA GLY A 16 3.25 -18.06 4.09
C GLY A 16 1.73 -17.95 3.95
N CYS A 17 1.13 -16.79 4.18
CA CYS A 17 -0.34 -16.63 4.06
C CYS A 17 -0.83 -16.46 2.60
N MET A 18 0.02 -16.08 1.67
CA MET A 18 -0.37 -15.85 0.27
C MET A 18 -1.09 -17.05 -0.36
N PRO A 19 -0.59 -18.30 -0.26
CA PRO A 19 -1.29 -19.44 -0.85
C PRO A 19 -2.68 -19.70 -0.25
N VAL A 20 -2.87 -19.34 1.03
CA VAL A 20 -4.17 -19.47 1.71
C VAL A 20 -5.14 -18.40 1.22
N ALA A 21 -4.67 -17.15 1.15
CA ALA A 21 -5.46 -16.03 0.63
C ALA A 21 -5.93 -16.26 -0.81
N LEU A 22 -5.01 -16.69 -1.69
CA LEU A 22 -5.33 -16.94 -3.09
C LEU A 22 -6.27 -18.14 -3.30
N ARG A 23 -6.29 -19.11 -2.36
CA ARG A 23 -7.23 -20.24 -2.44
C ARG A 23 -8.67 -19.78 -2.47
N GLU A 24 -9.00 -18.70 -1.78
CA GLU A 24 -10.35 -18.17 -1.77
C GLU A 24 -10.83 -17.74 -3.16
N LEU A 25 -9.93 -17.34 -4.05
CA LEU A 25 -10.29 -16.93 -5.41
C LEU A 25 -10.96 -18.06 -6.19
N GLY A 26 -10.47 -19.30 -6.06
CA GLY A 26 -11.11 -20.47 -6.63
C GLY A 26 -12.30 -20.96 -5.80
N ASP A 27 -12.09 -21.19 -4.51
CA ASP A 27 -13.05 -21.90 -3.64
C ASP A 27 -14.30 -21.07 -3.32
N ILE A 28 -14.12 -19.77 -3.04
CA ILE A 28 -15.20 -18.88 -2.60
C ILE A 28 -15.70 -18.00 -3.73
N TYR A 29 -14.77 -17.30 -4.40
CA TYR A 29 -15.12 -16.28 -5.40
C TYR A 29 -15.35 -16.86 -6.80
N ARG A 30 -14.96 -18.12 -7.04
CA ARG A 30 -15.12 -18.83 -8.31
C ARG A 30 -14.46 -18.10 -9.49
N CYS A 31 -13.36 -17.40 -9.23
CA CYS A 31 -12.60 -16.71 -10.26
C CYS A 31 -11.99 -17.70 -11.25
N GLN A 32 -11.96 -17.30 -12.52
CA GLN A 32 -11.44 -18.11 -13.63
C GLN A 32 -10.32 -17.43 -14.39
N ARG A 33 -10.21 -16.10 -14.33
CA ARG A 33 -9.27 -15.28 -15.09
C ARG A 33 -8.67 -14.20 -14.23
N ALA A 34 -7.39 -14.27 -13.98
CA ALA A 34 -6.64 -13.30 -13.20
C ALA A 34 -5.74 -12.44 -14.10
N LEU A 35 -5.82 -11.12 -14.00
CA LEU A 35 -4.80 -10.22 -14.50
C LEU A 35 -3.80 -9.96 -13.37
N LEU A 36 -2.56 -10.46 -13.52
CA LEU A 36 -1.48 -10.20 -12.58
C LEU A 36 -0.73 -8.94 -13.01
N VAL A 37 -0.67 -7.96 -12.11
CA VAL A 37 -0.04 -6.65 -12.33
C VAL A 37 1.18 -6.55 -11.41
N THR A 38 2.37 -6.29 -11.98
CA THR A 38 3.60 -6.18 -11.21
C THR A 38 4.60 -5.23 -11.88
N ASP A 39 5.64 -4.84 -11.16
CA ASP A 39 6.72 -4.03 -11.71
C ASP A 39 7.65 -4.89 -12.60
N PRO A 40 8.27 -4.31 -13.67
CA PRO A 40 9.15 -5.05 -14.55
C PRO A 40 10.35 -5.70 -13.83
N GLU A 41 10.86 -5.06 -12.79
CA GLU A 41 11.98 -5.55 -11.99
C GLU A 41 11.58 -6.77 -11.17
N LEU A 42 10.43 -6.71 -10.50
CA LEU A 42 9.89 -7.83 -9.73
C LEU A 42 9.51 -9.02 -10.63
N TYR A 43 9.01 -8.73 -11.83
CA TYR A 43 8.73 -9.75 -12.82
C TYR A 43 10.00 -10.51 -13.24
N ARG A 44 11.06 -9.78 -13.65
CA ARG A 44 12.35 -10.39 -14.05
C ARG A 44 13.03 -11.11 -12.90
N ALA A 45 12.88 -10.64 -11.68
CA ALA A 45 13.42 -11.28 -10.47
C ALA A 45 12.61 -12.51 -10.03
N GLY A 46 11.50 -12.83 -10.71
CA GLY A 46 10.67 -13.99 -10.38
C GLY A 46 9.85 -13.84 -9.09
N ILE A 47 9.77 -12.64 -8.51
CA ILE A 47 9.06 -12.41 -7.23
C ILE A 47 7.55 -12.62 -7.39
N ALA A 48 6.98 -12.32 -8.55
CA ALA A 48 5.57 -12.53 -8.84
C ALA A 48 5.23 -13.96 -9.28
N ALA A 49 6.23 -14.78 -9.65
CA ALA A 49 6.02 -16.13 -10.18
C ALA A 49 5.26 -17.05 -9.21
N PRO A 50 5.55 -17.11 -7.88
CA PRO A 50 4.80 -17.95 -6.95
C PRO A 50 3.30 -17.62 -6.91
N VAL A 51 2.93 -16.35 -7.13
CA VAL A 51 1.53 -15.90 -7.20
C VAL A 51 0.86 -16.46 -8.46
N ALA A 52 1.50 -16.29 -9.63
CA ALA A 52 1.00 -16.83 -10.90
C ALA A 52 0.84 -18.35 -10.85
N ASP A 53 1.85 -19.06 -10.31
CA ASP A 53 1.82 -20.51 -10.19
C ASP A 53 0.72 -20.98 -9.23
N ARG A 54 0.48 -20.25 -8.15
CA ARG A 54 -0.59 -20.57 -7.22
C ARG A 54 -1.98 -20.43 -7.86
N LEU A 55 -2.18 -19.38 -8.66
CA LEU A 55 -3.42 -19.17 -9.42
C LEU A 55 -3.63 -20.27 -10.48
N ARG A 56 -2.58 -20.60 -11.25
CA ARG A 56 -2.64 -21.65 -12.26
C ARG A 56 -2.94 -23.05 -11.67
N LYS A 57 -2.41 -23.35 -10.46
CA LYS A 57 -2.72 -24.59 -9.72
C LYS A 57 -4.19 -24.69 -9.30
N GLN A 58 -4.93 -23.60 -9.35
CA GLN A 58 -6.37 -23.56 -9.11
C GLN A 58 -7.18 -23.47 -10.41
N GLU A 59 -6.54 -23.76 -11.53
CA GLU A 59 -7.15 -23.70 -12.89
C GLU A 59 -7.58 -22.28 -13.28
N ILE A 60 -7.10 -21.25 -12.58
CA ILE A 60 -7.31 -19.85 -12.93
C ILE A 60 -6.33 -19.48 -14.04
N ARG A 61 -6.86 -19.04 -15.19
CA ARG A 61 -6.03 -18.53 -16.30
C ARG A 61 -5.39 -17.21 -15.88
N VAL A 62 -4.10 -17.03 -16.16
CA VAL A 62 -3.35 -15.84 -15.77
C VAL A 62 -2.85 -15.10 -17.00
N ALA A 63 -3.26 -13.85 -17.15
CA ALA A 63 -2.61 -12.88 -18.01
C ALA A 63 -1.72 -11.98 -17.14
N GLU A 64 -0.59 -11.53 -17.68
CA GLU A 64 0.39 -10.75 -16.93
C GLU A 64 0.57 -9.38 -17.56
N PHE A 65 0.63 -8.35 -16.72
CA PHE A 65 0.91 -6.97 -17.10
C PHE A 65 2.02 -6.41 -16.21
N PHE A 66 3.17 -6.16 -16.80
CA PHE A 66 4.39 -5.70 -16.10
C PHE A 66 5.12 -4.57 -16.84
N THR A 67 4.49 -3.96 -17.82
CA THR A 67 5.08 -2.86 -18.61
C THR A 67 4.72 -1.51 -18.02
N ILE A 68 5.00 -1.31 -16.72
CA ILE A 68 4.78 -0.05 -16.03
C ILE A 68 6.12 0.66 -15.75
N GLY A 69 6.14 1.98 -15.85
CA GLY A 69 7.32 2.79 -15.56
C GLY A 69 7.65 2.85 -14.06
N LYS A 70 8.70 3.61 -13.70
CA LYS A 70 9.07 3.84 -12.28
C LYS A 70 7.93 4.43 -11.44
N ARG A 71 7.06 5.22 -12.04
CA ARG A 71 5.76 5.63 -11.55
C ARG A 71 4.76 5.37 -12.67
N VAL A 72 3.73 4.59 -12.38
CA VAL A 72 2.73 4.22 -13.38
C VAL A 72 2.07 5.46 -13.98
N SER A 73 2.09 5.56 -15.30
CA SER A 73 1.54 6.70 -16.06
C SER A 73 0.19 6.36 -16.68
N PHE A 74 -0.53 7.38 -17.13
CA PHE A 74 -1.75 7.19 -17.91
C PHE A 74 -1.49 6.41 -19.19
N GLY A 75 -0.32 6.61 -19.83
CA GLY A 75 0.08 5.84 -21.01
C GLY A 75 0.26 4.35 -20.72
N ASP A 76 0.91 4.00 -19.57
CA ASP A 76 1.03 2.60 -19.14
C ASP A 76 -0.35 1.96 -18.96
N LEU A 77 -1.28 2.65 -18.30
CA LEU A 77 -2.63 2.14 -18.05
C LEU A 77 -3.43 1.97 -19.34
N ARG A 78 -3.38 2.96 -20.25
CA ARG A 78 -4.04 2.87 -21.56
C ARG A 78 -3.50 1.69 -22.38
N SER A 79 -2.21 1.37 -22.27
CA SER A 79 -1.61 0.21 -22.96
C SER A 79 -2.16 -1.13 -22.48
N ALA A 80 -2.69 -1.19 -21.27
CA ALA A 80 -3.29 -2.40 -20.69
C ALA A 80 -4.76 -2.60 -21.08
N LEU A 81 -5.48 -1.56 -21.52
CA LEU A 81 -6.93 -1.63 -21.82
C LEU A 81 -7.30 -2.68 -22.86
N PRO A 82 -6.57 -2.83 -24.00
CA PRO A 82 -6.87 -3.90 -24.96
C PRO A 82 -6.79 -5.29 -24.31
N LYS A 83 -5.78 -5.53 -23.49
CA LYS A 83 -5.62 -6.80 -22.75
C LYS A 83 -6.75 -7.04 -21.76
N LEU A 84 -7.19 -6.01 -21.03
CA LEU A 84 -8.36 -6.09 -20.14
C LEU A 84 -9.63 -6.44 -20.90
N SER A 85 -9.86 -5.77 -22.03
CA SER A 85 -11.06 -5.97 -22.85
C SER A 85 -11.12 -7.35 -23.49
N GLU A 86 -9.98 -7.87 -23.98
CA GLU A 86 -9.90 -9.18 -24.62
C GLU A 86 -9.92 -10.31 -23.58
N PHE A 87 -9.10 -10.21 -22.52
CA PHE A 87 -8.96 -11.26 -21.53
C PHE A 87 -10.12 -11.33 -20.55
N GLN A 88 -10.80 -10.21 -20.29
CA GLN A 88 -11.95 -10.08 -19.37
C GLN A 88 -11.67 -10.73 -18.01
N PRO A 89 -10.70 -10.24 -17.22
CA PRO A 89 -10.38 -10.82 -15.92
C PRO A 89 -11.56 -10.65 -14.95
N ASP A 90 -11.79 -11.64 -14.09
CA ASP A 90 -12.71 -11.57 -12.97
C ASP A 90 -12.00 -11.28 -11.64
N VAL A 91 -10.65 -11.24 -11.69
CA VAL A 91 -9.82 -10.73 -10.60
C VAL A 91 -8.58 -10.02 -11.16
N ILE A 92 -8.22 -8.88 -10.56
CA ILE A 92 -6.97 -8.16 -10.78
C ILE A 92 -6.11 -8.37 -9.53
N VAL A 93 -4.89 -8.91 -9.72
CA VAL A 93 -3.96 -9.21 -8.63
C VAL A 93 -2.74 -8.31 -8.77
N GLY A 94 -2.61 -7.30 -7.91
CA GLY A 94 -1.43 -6.43 -7.85
C GLY A 94 -0.36 -7.02 -6.92
N VAL A 95 0.84 -7.25 -7.44
CA VAL A 95 1.97 -7.81 -6.69
C VAL A 95 3.13 -6.83 -6.74
N GLY A 96 3.51 -6.26 -5.61
CA GLY A 96 4.62 -5.31 -5.60
C GLY A 96 4.58 -4.27 -4.49
N GLY A 97 5.21 -3.14 -4.75
CA GLY A 97 5.13 -1.94 -3.94
C GLY A 97 3.98 -1.02 -4.37
N ASN A 98 4.05 0.24 -3.90
CA ASN A 98 3.00 1.23 -4.20
C ASN A 98 2.71 1.40 -5.70
N ASN A 99 3.74 1.29 -6.57
CA ASN A 99 3.61 1.49 -8.01
C ASN A 99 2.72 0.42 -8.65
N ALA A 100 3.03 -0.86 -8.46
CA ALA A 100 2.24 -1.98 -8.97
C ALA A 100 0.82 -1.99 -8.39
N MET A 101 0.67 -1.64 -7.09
CA MET A 101 -0.65 -1.55 -6.46
C MET A 101 -1.48 -0.39 -7.01
N SER A 102 -0.86 0.76 -7.26
CA SER A 102 -1.53 1.91 -7.89
C SER A 102 -1.98 1.57 -9.31
N ALA A 103 -1.14 0.84 -10.07
CA ALA A 103 -1.52 0.34 -11.39
C ALA A 103 -2.73 -0.60 -11.32
N ALA A 104 -2.71 -1.59 -10.43
CA ALA A 104 -3.82 -2.54 -10.27
C ALA A 104 -5.14 -1.84 -9.88
N LYS A 105 -5.09 -0.87 -8.98
CA LYS A 105 -6.25 -0.05 -8.56
C LYS A 105 -6.79 0.80 -9.70
N ALA A 106 -5.92 1.50 -10.43
CA ALA A 106 -6.33 2.33 -11.55
C ALA A 106 -6.88 1.49 -12.71
N LEU A 107 -6.30 0.31 -12.97
CA LEU A 107 -6.80 -0.64 -13.96
C LEU A 107 -8.18 -1.19 -13.57
N LEU A 108 -8.44 -1.41 -12.27
CA LEU A 108 -9.78 -1.79 -11.81
C LEU A 108 -10.81 -0.70 -12.11
N ALA A 109 -10.48 0.57 -11.83
CA ALA A 109 -11.35 1.70 -12.13
C ALA A 109 -11.64 1.82 -13.63
N LEU A 110 -10.58 1.77 -14.45
CA LEU A 110 -10.69 1.79 -15.93
C LEU A 110 -11.41 0.56 -16.52
N TYR A 111 -11.33 -0.57 -15.85
CA TYR A 111 -12.09 -1.76 -16.25
C TYR A 111 -13.58 -1.62 -15.95
N GLY A 112 -13.90 -0.88 -14.88
CA GLY A 112 -15.30 -0.48 -14.59
C GLY A 112 -15.85 0.49 -15.62
N ASP A 113 -15.06 1.52 -15.95
CA ASP A 113 -15.36 2.57 -16.93
C ASP A 113 -14.11 2.85 -17.78
N PRO A 114 -14.04 2.29 -19.02
CA PRO A 114 -12.89 2.50 -19.91
C PRO A 114 -12.67 3.94 -20.36
N ASP A 115 -13.71 4.77 -20.30
CA ASP A 115 -13.68 6.17 -20.70
C ASP A 115 -13.40 7.11 -19.51
N LEU A 116 -13.13 6.58 -18.31
CA LEU A 116 -12.85 7.34 -17.12
C LEU A 116 -11.67 8.30 -17.34
N ASP A 117 -11.95 9.59 -17.18
CA ASP A 117 -10.89 10.61 -17.11
C ASP A 117 -10.24 10.59 -15.71
N LEU A 118 -9.02 10.03 -15.65
CA LEU A 118 -8.29 9.87 -14.39
C LEU A 118 -7.88 11.21 -13.76
N ALA A 119 -7.66 12.27 -14.54
CA ALA A 119 -7.36 13.59 -14.02
C ALA A 119 -8.60 14.23 -13.38
N ALA A 120 -9.74 14.13 -14.06
CA ALA A 120 -11.01 14.57 -13.51
C ALA A 120 -11.44 13.74 -12.28
N ALA A 121 -11.16 12.43 -12.26
CA ALA A 121 -11.46 11.55 -11.14
C ALA A 121 -10.55 11.82 -9.92
N ALA A 122 -9.36 12.37 -10.12
CA ALA A 122 -8.53 12.83 -9.01
C ALA A 122 -9.08 14.11 -8.36
N ALA A 123 -9.69 14.99 -9.14
CA ALA A 123 -10.34 16.20 -8.63
C ALA A 123 -11.72 15.90 -8.00
N ASP A 124 -12.42 14.89 -8.50
CA ASP A 124 -13.74 14.46 -8.03
C ASP A 124 -13.78 12.94 -7.82
N PRO A 125 -13.49 12.45 -6.61
CA PRO A 125 -13.47 11.02 -6.28
C PRO A 125 -14.77 10.27 -6.55
N ALA A 126 -15.91 10.95 -6.60
CA ALA A 126 -17.22 10.34 -6.90
C ALA A 126 -17.30 9.79 -8.34
N ARG A 127 -16.41 10.23 -9.24
CA ARG A 127 -16.29 9.71 -10.60
C ARG A 127 -15.69 8.31 -10.67
N ILE A 128 -14.99 7.84 -9.64
CA ILE A 128 -14.36 6.52 -9.64
C ILE A 128 -15.45 5.46 -9.44
N PRO A 129 -15.72 4.61 -10.43
CA PRO A 129 -16.82 3.66 -10.35
C PRO A 129 -16.46 2.46 -9.47
N ALA A 130 -17.49 1.84 -8.90
CA ALA A 130 -17.37 0.47 -8.39
C ALA A 130 -17.26 -0.50 -9.58
N CYS A 131 -16.23 -1.30 -9.63
CA CYS A 131 -16.09 -2.31 -10.67
C CYS A 131 -16.76 -3.62 -10.27
N ALA A 132 -17.88 -3.95 -10.91
CA ALA A 132 -18.59 -5.22 -10.70
C ALA A 132 -17.96 -6.39 -11.48
N LYS A 133 -17.12 -6.11 -12.50
CA LYS A 133 -16.56 -7.13 -13.41
C LYS A 133 -15.43 -7.92 -12.80
N ALA A 134 -14.66 -7.33 -11.89
CA ALA A 134 -13.50 -7.96 -11.28
C ALA A 134 -13.34 -7.59 -9.82
N LYS A 135 -12.75 -8.50 -9.05
CA LYS A 135 -12.27 -8.24 -7.68
C LYS A 135 -10.85 -7.73 -7.72
N LEU A 136 -10.44 -7.03 -6.65
CA LEU A 136 -9.06 -6.58 -6.47
C LEU A 136 -8.40 -7.38 -5.35
N VAL A 137 -7.20 -7.89 -5.62
CA VAL A 137 -6.31 -8.50 -4.62
C VAL A 137 -4.97 -7.79 -4.67
N LEU A 138 -4.45 -7.39 -3.53
CA LEU A 138 -3.17 -6.70 -3.45
C LEU A 138 -2.20 -7.45 -2.53
N ILE A 139 -1.01 -7.76 -3.04
CA ILE A 139 0.04 -8.51 -2.35
C ILE A 139 1.26 -7.60 -2.22
N ALA A 140 1.59 -7.22 -0.98
CA ALA A 140 2.72 -6.36 -0.71
C ALA A 140 4.04 -7.15 -0.73
N THR A 141 5.04 -6.63 -1.45
CA THR A 141 6.39 -7.22 -1.49
C THR A 141 7.42 -6.41 -0.70
N ASN A 142 7.00 -5.30 -0.12
CA ASN A 142 7.79 -4.49 0.79
C ASN A 142 6.88 -3.81 1.83
N PHE A 143 7.48 -3.18 2.82
CA PHE A 143 6.76 -2.57 3.94
C PHE A 143 6.88 -1.04 3.98
N SER A 144 6.79 -0.38 2.82
CA SER A 144 6.97 1.07 2.74
C SER A 144 5.70 1.89 2.92
N SER A 145 4.64 1.56 2.19
CA SER A 145 3.46 2.43 2.09
C SER A 145 2.18 1.85 2.70
N GLY A 146 2.12 0.53 2.90
CA GLY A 146 0.86 -0.11 3.27
C GLY A 146 -0.28 0.08 2.26
N SER A 147 0.08 0.36 1.00
CA SER A 147 -0.87 0.68 -0.07
C SER A 147 -1.91 -0.42 -0.33
N GLN A 148 -1.59 -1.68 0.03
CA GLN A 148 -2.54 -2.79 -0.04
C GLN A 148 -3.76 -2.59 0.87
N ASN A 149 -3.66 -1.72 1.89
CA ASN A 149 -4.75 -1.45 2.83
C ASN A 149 -5.32 -0.04 2.70
N SER A 150 -4.89 0.74 1.72
CA SER A 150 -5.32 2.13 1.54
C SER A 150 -6.25 2.31 0.33
N PRO A 151 -7.15 3.31 0.34
CA PRO A 151 -8.02 3.63 -0.78
C PRO A 151 -7.35 4.49 -1.86
N PHE A 152 -6.02 4.66 -1.83
CA PHE A 152 -5.29 5.54 -2.73
C PHE A 152 -4.61 4.80 -3.86
N ALA A 153 -4.51 5.46 -5.03
CA ALA A 153 -3.61 5.12 -6.12
C ALA A 153 -2.85 6.38 -6.56
N ILE A 154 -1.52 6.29 -6.69
CA ILE A 154 -0.66 7.41 -7.07
C ILE A 154 -0.13 7.16 -8.47
N LEU A 155 -0.46 8.04 -9.40
CA LEU A 155 -0.15 7.94 -10.82
C LEU A 155 0.75 9.10 -11.25
N LYS A 156 1.36 8.96 -12.41
CA LYS A 156 2.04 10.04 -13.12
C LYS A 156 1.10 10.58 -14.19
N GLY A 157 0.73 11.84 -14.07
CA GLY A 157 -0.06 12.56 -15.05
C GLY A 157 0.71 12.83 -16.34
N GLU A 158 0.05 13.41 -17.33
CA GLU A 158 0.60 13.64 -18.67
C GLU A 158 1.77 14.65 -18.65
N GLU A 159 1.72 15.64 -17.77
CA GLU A 159 2.79 16.64 -17.57
C GLU A 159 3.87 16.20 -16.58
N GLY A 160 3.79 14.93 -16.09
CA GLY A 160 4.76 14.38 -15.13
C GLY A 160 4.40 14.59 -13.66
N GLN A 161 3.37 15.37 -13.36
CA GLN A 161 2.88 15.63 -12.00
C GLN A 161 2.33 14.35 -11.37
N ALA A 162 2.30 14.31 -10.03
CA ALA A 162 1.64 13.26 -9.31
C ALA A 162 0.12 13.47 -9.31
N ILE A 163 -0.61 12.43 -9.68
CA ILE A 163 -2.08 12.38 -9.66
C ILE A 163 -2.49 11.35 -8.61
N VAL A 164 -3.31 11.75 -7.66
CA VAL A 164 -3.78 10.89 -6.57
C VAL A 164 -5.26 10.58 -6.76
N LEU A 165 -5.57 9.32 -6.98
CA LEU A 165 -6.94 8.83 -6.94
C LEU A 165 -7.25 8.39 -5.50
N LYS A 166 -8.40 8.81 -4.94
CA LYS A 166 -8.89 8.38 -3.62
C LYS A 166 -10.33 7.90 -3.75
N SER A 167 -10.60 6.65 -3.48
CA SER A 167 -11.97 6.10 -3.45
C SER A 167 -12.02 4.81 -2.66
N ILE A 168 -13.11 4.58 -1.92
CA ILE A 168 -13.38 3.30 -1.27
C ILE A 168 -13.45 2.15 -2.28
N HIS A 169 -13.78 2.44 -3.54
CA HIS A 169 -13.82 1.46 -4.64
C HIS A 169 -12.44 0.96 -5.07
N LEU A 170 -11.37 1.60 -4.59
CA LEU A 170 -9.98 1.18 -4.80
C LEU A 170 -9.43 0.30 -3.66
N LEU A 171 -10.23 0.07 -2.60
CA LEU A 171 -9.88 -0.90 -1.57
C LEU A 171 -10.00 -2.33 -2.12
N PRO A 172 -9.04 -3.22 -1.82
CA PRO A 172 -9.09 -4.58 -2.32
C PRO A 172 -10.13 -5.43 -1.56
N GLU A 173 -10.64 -6.45 -2.24
CA GLU A 173 -11.39 -7.54 -1.63
C GLU A 173 -10.51 -8.32 -0.65
N ILE A 174 -9.26 -8.61 -1.07
CA ILE A 174 -8.25 -9.30 -0.27
C ILE A 174 -6.94 -8.52 -0.30
N SER A 175 -6.41 -8.23 0.87
CA SER A 175 -5.07 -7.68 1.08
C SER A 175 -4.17 -8.76 1.67
N VAL A 176 -2.94 -8.87 1.17
CA VAL A 176 -1.95 -9.86 1.61
C VAL A 176 -0.67 -9.16 2.04
N THR A 177 -0.32 -9.34 3.30
CA THR A 177 0.88 -8.85 3.96
C THR A 177 1.72 -10.06 4.38
N ASP A 178 2.31 -10.74 3.38
CA ASP A 178 3.12 -11.94 3.57
C ASP A 178 4.60 -11.58 3.63
N ALA A 179 5.21 -11.71 4.80
CA ALA A 179 6.59 -11.28 5.03
C ALA A 179 7.62 -12.09 4.23
N ASP A 180 7.29 -13.27 3.71
CA ASP A 180 8.19 -14.06 2.88
C ASP A 180 8.59 -13.30 1.60
N PHE A 181 7.73 -12.42 1.08
CA PHE A 181 8.07 -11.55 -0.05
C PHE A 181 9.13 -10.50 0.26
N THR A 182 9.42 -10.23 1.53
CA THR A 182 10.42 -9.25 1.97
C THR A 182 11.81 -9.83 2.18
N ALA A 183 11.98 -11.14 2.04
CA ALA A 183 13.23 -11.84 2.34
C ALA A 183 14.42 -11.35 1.51
N GLY A 184 14.19 -10.94 0.25
CA GLY A 184 15.22 -10.43 -0.66
C GLY A 184 15.58 -8.95 -0.50
N LEU A 185 14.94 -8.20 0.42
CA LEU A 185 15.24 -6.79 0.62
C LEU A 185 16.63 -6.61 1.26
N THR A 186 17.44 -5.71 0.70
CA THR A 186 18.71 -5.29 1.30
C THR A 186 18.51 -4.49 2.59
N ALA A 187 19.56 -4.34 3.40
CA ALA A 187 19.49 -3.52 4.62
C ALA A 187 19.07 -2.08 4.33
N GLU A 188 19.58 -1.47 3.25
CA GLU A 188 19.21 -0.12 2.82
C GLU A 188 17.73 -0.03 2.41
N GLN A 189 17.23 -1.02 1.68
CA GLN A 189 15.81 -1.08 1.31
C GLN A 189 14.93 -1.27 2.55
N VAL A 190 15.34 -2.09 3.51
CA VAL A 190 14.66 -2.27 4.80
C VAL A 190 14.56 -0.93 5.54
N ARG A 191 15.68 -0.21 5.67
CA ARG A 191 15.73 1.11 6.31
C ARG A 191 14.82 2.11 5.60
N THR A 192 14.94 2.23 4.28
CA THR A 192 14.12 3.15 3.48
C THR A 192 12.63 2.83 3.61
N CYS A 193 12.24 1.56 3.60
CA CYS A 193 10.86 1.15 3.82
C CYS A 193 10.37 1.49 5.21
N GLY A 194 11.17 1.24 6.25
CA GLY A 194 10.85 1.59 7.63
C GLY A 194 10.61 3.08 7.81
N LEU A 195 11.51 3.92 7.30
CA LEU A 195 11.36 5.38 7.34
C LEU A 195 10.10 5.88 6.63
N LYS A 196 9.75 5.28 5.48
CA LYS A 196 8.51 5.62 4.77
C LYS A 196 7.28 5.28 5.59
N SER A 197 7.23 4.08 6.13
CA SER A 197 6.13 3.63 6.98
C SER A 197 5.98 4.50 8.22
N LEU A 198 7.12 4.83 8.88
CA LEU A 198 7.16 5.72 10.03
C LEU A 198 6.62 7.11 9.68
N SER A 199 7.07 7.70 8.58
CA SER A 199 6.60 9.01 8.10
C SER A 199 5.09 9.03 7.89
N HIS A 200 4.53 8.00 7.24
CA HIS A 200 3.09 7.88 7.05
C HIS A 200 2.36 7.78 8.40
N ALA A 201 2.86 6.95 9.30
CA ALA A 201 2.22 6.73 10.59
C ALA A 201 2.21 8.00 11.46
N VAL A 202 3.35 8.70 11.56
CA VAL A 202 3.44 9.93 12.37
C VAL A 202 2.59 11.04 11.77
N ARG A 203 2.62 11.24 10.45
CA ARG A 203 1.78 12.26 9.79
C ARG A 203 0.30 12.03 10.04
N ALA A 204 -0.15 10.77 9.91
CA ALA A 204 -1.55 10.44 10.15
C ALA A 204 -1.92 10.57 11.64
N TYR A 205 -0.99 10.31 12.56
CA TYR A 205 -1.27 10.50 13.98
C TYR A 205 -1.42 11.98 14.36
N LEU A 206 -0.59 12.83 13.77
CA LEU A 206 -0.61 14.28 14.02
C LEU A 206 -1.73 15.00 13.26
N ASP A 207 -2.38 14.34 12.33
CA ASP A 207 -3.49 14.92 11.56
C ASP A 207 -4.69 15.21 12.46
N PRO A 208 -5.35 16.38 12.32
CA PRO A 208 -6.55 16.73 13.10
C PRO A 208 -7.69 15.72 13.02
N ASP A 209 -7.80 14.99 11.93
CA ASP A 209 -8.82 13.98 11.70
C ASP A 209 -8.46 12.58 12.23
N CYS A 210 -7.32 12.43 12.93
CA CYS A 210 -6.94 11.20 13.59
C CYS A 210 -7.93 10.87 14.73
N THR A 211 -8.53 9.68 14.66
CA THR A 211 -9.46 9.15 15.66
C THR A 211 -8.77 8.18 16.61
N GLU A 212 -9.45 7.81 17.71
CA GLU A 212 -8.94 6.84 18.68
C GLU A 212 -8.60 5.49 18.02
N LEU A 213 -9.41 5.05 17.05
CA LEU A 213 -9.19 3.80 16.33
C LEU A 213 -7.92 3.86 15.49
N THR A 214 -7.77 4.93 14.71
CA THR A 214 -6.58 5.12 13.87
C THR A 214 -5.35 5.41 14.72
N ALA A 215 -5.47 6.19 15.79
CA ALA A 215 -4.38 6.45 16.74
C ALA A 215 -3.81 5.17 17.36
N GLY A 216 -4.68 4.22 17.74
CA GLY A 216 -4.24 2.92 18.25
C GLY A 216 -3.40 2.14 17.25
N MET A 217 -3.86 2.03 16.00
CA MET A 217 -3.12 1.36 14.92
C MET A 217 -1.80 2.08 14.59
N LEU A 218 -1.79 3.41 14.58
CA LEU A 218 -0.63 4.23 14.28
C LEU A 218 0.44 4.15 15.38
N THR A 219 0.04 4.17 16.64
CA THR A 219 0.95 3.99 17.78
C THR A 219 1.67 2.65 17.71
N GLU A 220 0.94 1.55 17.44
CA GLU A 220 1.54 0.23 17.25
C GLU A 220 2.50 0.20 16.05
N ALA A 221 2.10 0.82 14.93
CA ALA A 221 2.96 0.89 13.74
C ALA A 221 4.28 1.63 14.02
N ILE A 222 4.20 2.80 14.67
CA ILE A 222 5.37 3.61 15.04
C ILE A 222 6.29 2.83 15.99
N ALA A 223 5.73 2.26 17.06
CA ALA A 223 6.48 1.46 18.03
C ALA A 223 7.21 0.28 17.36
N ALA A 224 6.53 -0.41 16.45
CA ALA A 224 7.13 -1.53 15.73
C ALA A 224 8.27 -1.08 14.82
N VAL A 225 8.13 0.02 14.09
CA VAL A 225 9.22 0.53 13.24
C VAL A 225 10.43 0.92 14.07
N LEU A 226 10.24 1.71 15.12
CA LEU A 226 11.34 2.13 16.01
C LEU A 226 12.07 0.93 16.63
N LYS A 227 11.33 -0.11 17.01
CA LYS A 227 11.87 -1.29 17.71
C LYS A 227 12.55 -2.32 16.80
N TYR A 228 12.05 -2.50 15.58
CA TYR A 228 12.40 -3.66 14.78
C TYR A 228 13.23 -3.36 13.53
N THR A 229 13.41 -2.09 13.11
CA THR A 229 14.11 -1.76 11.86
C THR A 229 15.55 -2.26 11.86
N GLU A 230 16.33 -1.98 12.89
CA GLU A 230 17.72 -2.45 12.97
C GLU A 230 17.82 -3.99 12.90
N ARG A 231 16.96 -4.70 13.64
CA ARG A 231 16.93 -6.16 13.62
C ARG A 231 16.53 -6.72 12.25
N ALA A 232 15.63 -6.04 11.55
CA ALA A 232 15.20 -6.41 10.20
C ALA A 232 16.31 -6.17 9.16
N MET A 233 17.09 -5.08 9.31
CA MET A 233 18.30 -4.79 8.52
C MET A 233 19.34 -5.89 8.68
N ASN A 234 19.49 -6.43 9.90
CA ASN A 234 20.36 -7.55 10.23
C ASN A 234 19.79 -8.92 9.84
N GLY A 235 18.73 -8.94 9.02
CA GLY A 235 18.19 -10.16 8.40
C GLY A 235 17.19 -10.96 9.25
N SER A 236 16.70 -10.43 10.39
CA SER A 236 15.73 -11.14 11.25
C SER A 236 14.36 -11.30 10.54
N PRO A 237 13.89 -12.52 10.22
CA PRO A 237 12.59 -12.73 9.57
C PRO A 237 11.43 -12.25 10.43
N SER A 238 11.49 -12.49 11.74
CA SER A 238 10.44 -12.06 12.68
C SER A 238 10.36 -10.53 12.79
N ALA A 239 11.49 -9.82 12.70
CA ALA A 239 11.49 -8.37 12.66
C ALA A 239 10.89 -7.83 11.34
N ARG A 240 11.19 -8.47 10.20
CA ARG A 240 10.58 -8.14 8.90
C ARG A 240 9.08 -8.35 8.90
N GLU A 241 8.58 -9.44 9.52
CA GLU A 241 7.14 -9.64 9.73
C GLU A 241 6.51 -8.47 10.51
N LYS A 242 7.16 -8.04 11.62
CA LYS A 242 6.67 -6.91 12.41
C LYS A 242 6.62 -5.61 11.61
N LEU A 243 7.65 -5.31 10.83
CA LEU A 243 7.67 -4.13 9.96
C LEU A 243 6.62 -4.21 8.85
N HIS A 244 6.39 -5.40 8.28
CA HIS A 244 5.38 -5.57 7.25
C HIS A 244 3.97 -5.34 7.79
N ASN A 245 3.68 -5.84 8.99
CA ASN A 245 2.42 -5.57 9.68
C ASN A 245 2.29 -4.09 10.07
N ALA A 246 3.37 -3.46 10.54
CA ALA A 246 3.40 -2.03 10.85
C ALA A 246 3.05 -1.17 9.63
N ALA A 247 3.63 -1.46 8.47
CA ALA A 247 3.30 -0.76 7.24
C ALA A 247 1.83 -0.96 6.83
N ALA A 248 1.28 -2.16 7.03
CA ALA A 248 -0.13 -2.44 6.77
C ALA A 248 -1.07 -1.59 7.65
N LEU A 249 -0.75 -1.47 8.95
CA LEU A 249 -1.47 -0.61 9.89
C LEU A 249 -1.35 0.87 9.53
N ALA A 250 -0.11 1.32 9.24
CA ALA A 250 0.14 2.69 8.84
C ALA A 250 -0.64 3.08 7.57
N GLY A 251 -0.61 2.22 6.53
CA GLY A 251 -1.31 2.48 5.28
C GLY A 251 -2.82 2.48 5.41
N ALA A 252 -3.38 1.57 6.22
CA ALA A 252 -4.79 1.53 6.55
C ALA A 252 -5.24 2.82 7.24
N SER A 253 -4.51 3.25 8.28
CA SER A 253 -4.83 4.45 9.04
C SER A 253 -4.63 5.71 8.21
N TYR A 254 -3.49 5.84 7.54
CA TYR A 254 -3.19 6.99 6.67
C TYR A 254 -4.28 7.20 5.61
N GLY A 255 -4.74 6.11 4.99
CA GLY A 255 -5.80 6.16 3.98
C GLY A 255 -7.16 6.63 4.50
N ASN A 256 -7.42 6.50 5.80
CA ASN A 256 -8.67 6.91 6.43
C ASN A 256 -8.62 8.30 7.06
N VAL A 257 -7.42 8.76 7.42
CA VAL A 257 -7.21 10.03 8.14
C VAL A 257 -6.90 11.15 7.16
N VAL A 258 -5.92 10.94 6.26
CA VAL A 258 -5.37 12.01 5.43
C VAL A 258 -6.20 12.22 4.18
N ASP A 259 -6.73 13.42 3.98
CA ASP A 259 -7.54 13.75 2.81
C ASP A 259 -6.71 13.96 1.54
N ALA A 260 -5.52 14.50 1.65
CA ALA A 260 -4.62 14.73 0.54
C ALA A 260 -3.26 14.06 0.77
N ILE A 261 -2.87 13.18 -0.14
CA ILE A 261 -1.50 12.66 -0.17
C ILE A 261 -0.62 13.66 -0.90
N THR A 262 0.51 14.02 -0.28
CA THR A 262 1.59 14.73 -0.96
C THR A 262 2.66 13.70 -1.34
N PRO A 263 2.66 13.20 -2.59
CA PRO A 263 3.46 12.05 -2.98
C PRO A 263 4.97 12.28 -2.94
N ASP A 264 5.39 13.53 -3.06
CA ASP A 264 6.79 13.95 -3.21
C ASP A 264 7.36 14.60 -1.94
N LEU A 265 6.63 14.52 -0.81
CA LEU A 265 7.19 14.97 0.46
C LEU A 265 8.38 14.08 0.85
N PRO A 266 9.51 14.69 1.24
CA PRO A 266 10.68 13.94 1.68
C PRO A 266 10.32 13.04 2.86
N TYR A 267 10.94 11.85 2.88
CA TYR A 267 10.86 10.98 4.05
C TYR A 267 11.48 11.69 5.26
N PHE A 268 11.06 11.27 6.44
CA PHE A 268 11.59 11.71 7.73
C PHE A 268 13.08 11.97 7.66
N PRO A 269 13.47 13.01 8.27
CA PRO A 269 13.99 14.19 7.68
C PRO A 269 15.47 14.09 7.48
N THR A 270 15.90 14.65 6.43
CA THR A 270 17.12 15.43 6.46
C THR A 270 16.75 16.78 7.12
N GLY A 271 16.69 16.81 8.41
CA GLY A 271 16.92 18.00 9.24
C GLY A 271 15.91 19.13 9.33
N GLU A 272 14.91 19.31 8.46
CA GLU A 272 14.28 20.63 8.37
C GLU A 272 12.74 20.74 8.39
N GLU A 273 11.92 19.68 8.32
CA GLU A 273 10.51 19.89 8.03
C GLU A 273 9.44 19.13 8.82
N ILE A 274 9.71 18.63 10.00
CA ILE A 274 8.64 18.53 10.98
C ILE A 274 8.94 19.57 12.05
N THR A 275 8.60 20.81 11.81
CA THR A 275 8.44 21.82 12.84
C THR A 275 7.16 21.53 13.60
N VAL A 276 7.16 20.42 14.35
CA VAL A 276 6.20 20.24 15.42
C VAL A 276 6.71 21.14 16.54
N SER A 277 5.92 22.13 16.88
CA SER A 277 6.18 22.95 18.05
C SER A 277 6.29 22.00 19.26
N ASP A 278 7.26 22.25 20.16
CA ASP A 278 7.35 21.52 21.43
C ASP A 278 6.03 21.56 22.25
N ASN A 279 5.08 22.37 21.83
CA ASN A 279 3.75 22.57 22.40
C ASN A 279 2.63 21.83 21.63
N ASP A 280 2.96 20.98 20.64
CA ASP A 280 1.94 20.19 19.95
C ASP A 280 1.42 19.09 20.89
N VAL A 281 0.18 19.27 21.35
CA VAL A 281 -0.46 18.37 22.32
C VAL A 281 -0.48 16.92 21.80
N ARG A 282 -0.77 16.71 20.52
CA ARG A 282 -0.81 15.36 19.92
C ARG A 282 0.56 14.71 19.86
N CYS A 283 1.59 15.49 19.56
CA CYS A 283 2.95 14.99 19.60
C CYS A 283 3.38 14.61 21.03
N ALA A 284 3.03 15.42 22.02
CA ALA A 284 3.30 15.12 23.42
C ALA A 284 2.59 13.84 23.88
N GLU A 285 1.30 13.68 23.53
CA GLU A 285 0.55 12.45 23.79
C GLU A 285 1.17 11.21 23.13
N LEU A 286 1.62 11.35 21.87
CA LEU A 286 2.28 10.26 21.15
C LEU A 286 3.60 9.89 21.84
N ALA A 287 4.42 10.88 22.17
CA ALA A 287 5.69 10.68 22.85
C ALA A 287 5.48 9.95 24.19
N GLU A 288 4.52 10.40 25.01
CA GLU A 288 4.17 9.74 26.28
C GLU A 288 3.72 8.30 26.08
N ARG A 289 2.81 8.03 25.15
CA ARG A 289 2.33 6.69 24.81
C ARG A 289 3.47 5.73 24.39
N LEU A 290 4.49 6.28 23.77
CA LEU A 290 5.67 5.52 23.31
C LEU A 290 6.81 5.49 24.35
N GLY A 291 6.64 6.13 25.50
CA GLY A 291 7.62 6.14 26.60
C GLY A 291 8.77 7.13 26.42
N PHE A 292 8.62 8.16 25.60
CA PHE A 292 9.59 9.24 25.43
C PHE A 292 9.30 10.38 26.40
N ALA A 293 10.36 11.12 26.80
CA ALA A 293 10.23 12.24 27.72
C ALA A 293 9.51 13.47 27.09
N GLY A 294 9.44 13.53 25.75
CA GLY A 294 8.74 14.57 25.01
C GLY A 294 8.94 14.48 23.50
N CYS A 295 8.38 15.43 22.78
CA CYS A 295 8.42 15.47 21.32
C CYS A 295 9.85 15.42 20.75
N ARG A 296 10.78 16.17 21.35
CA ARG A 296 12.18 16.23 20.88
C ARG A 296 12.88 14.87 20.94
N ASP A 297 12.70 14.14 22.04
CA ASP A 297 13.30 12.81 22.21
C ASP A 297 12.69 11.80 21.25
N PHE A 298 11.36 11.89 21.05
CA PHE A 298 10.64 11.06 20.07
C PHE A 298 11.16 11.29 18.64
N PHE A 299 11.29 12.56 18.21
CA PHE A 299 11.79 12.86 16.86
C PHE A 299 13.26 12.47 16.67
N SER A 300 14.10 12.63 17.72
CA SER A 300 15.48 12.14 17.69
C SER A 300 15.53 10.63 17.46
N ALA A 301 14.66 9.87 18.13
CA ALA A 301 14.52 8.43 17.90
C ALA A 301 14.07 8.10 16.47
N CYS A 302 13.11 8.84 15.92
CA CYS A 302 12.67 8.68 14.54
C CYS A 302 13.79 8.90 13.52
N GLN A 303 14.67 9.86 13.78
CA GLN A 303 15.82 10.16 12.90
C GLN A 303 16.90 9.07 12.97
N SER A 304 16.96 8.31 14.04
CA SER A 304 17.94 7.24 14.23
C SER A 304 17.59 5.93 13.49
N VAL A 305 16.38 5.81 12.99
CA VAL A 305 15.92 4.69 12.14
C VAL A 305 16.58 4.77 10.77
#